data_be5a514e59e9854feb09b7d314448118
#
_entry.id   be5a514e59e9854feb09b7d314448118
#
_cell.length_a   1.000
_cell.length_b   1.000
_cell.length_c   1.000
_cell.angle_alpha   90.00
_cell.angle_beta   90.00
_cell.angle_gamma   90.00
#
_symmetry.space_group_name_H-M   'P 1'
#
loop_
_entity.id
_entity.type
_entity.pdbx_description
1 polymer ?
#
loop_
_entity_poly.entity_id
_entity_poly.type
_entity_poly.pdbx_seq_one_letter_code
_entity_poly.pdbx_strand_id
1 'polypeptide(L)'
;PPLLLWGIQRGVFSSRREYPPLTRAPHGSGDQNAAPLGHRKESIMRAVLTKVKHASVTIDGELKGKIGRGFLILLGVAPDDTEEKCRKMADKLCSLRIFDDENDKINLSLDDVGGELLIVSQFTLYGNCRKGRRPEFLSAARPEIAIPMYEKFVAICREKGYHVETGEFGAYMEVESLNDGPFTLIVDSADLDAPKKQ
;
A
#
# COMPACT_ATOMS: atom_id res chain seq x y z
N PRO A 1 -22.04 -24.77 -50.26
CA PRO A 1 -22.54 -24.00 -49.14
C PRO A 1 -21.42 -23.07 -48.64
N PRO A 2 -21.66 -21.75 -48.58
CA PRO A 2 -20.63 -20.79 -48.24
C PRO A 2 -20.56 -20.58 -46.73
N LEU A 3 -19.31 -20.52 -46.24
CA LEU A 3 -18.91 -20.14 -44.89
C LEU A 3 -19.27 -18.66 -44.65
N LEU A 4 -20.14 -18.43 -43.67
CA LEU A 4 -20.41 -17.10 -43.13
C LEU A 4 -19.27 -16.66 -42.22
N LEU A 5 -18.49 -15.66 -42.68
CA LEU A 5 -17.53 -14.91 -41.87
C LEU A 5 -18.30 -14.04 -40.84
N TRP A 6 -18.17 -14.37 -39.57
CA TRP A 6 -18.52 -13.46 -38.49
C TRP A 6 -17.33 -12.55 -38.22
N GLY A 7 -17.43 -11.29 -38.67
CA GLY A 7 -16.51 -10.24 -38.32
C GLY A 7 -16.72 -9.82 -36.86
N ILE A 8 -15.79 -10.18 -35.98
CA ILE A 8 -15.74 -9.64 -34.65
C ILE A 8 -15.08 -8.25 -34.75
N GLN A 9 -15.89 -7.20 -34.75
CA GLN A 9 -15.41 -5.86 -34.46
C GLN A 9 -14.94 -5.83 -33.02
N ARG A 10 -13.62 -5.72 -32.81
CA ARG A 10 -13.03 -5.40 -31.52
C ARG A 10 -13.34 -3.93 -31.24
N GLY A 11 -14.41 -3.69 -30.51
CA GLY A 11 -14.66 -2.41 -29.86
C GLY A 11 -13.59 -2.23 -28.77
N VAL A 12 -12.74 -1.23 -28.95
CA VAL A 12 -11.81 -0.76 -27.92
C VAL A 12 -12.67 -0.16 -26.79
N PHE A 13 -12.97 -0.95 -25.77
CA PHE A 13 -13.55 -0.46 -24.54
C PHE A 13 -12.39 0.10 -23.68
N SER A 14 -12.07 1.37 -23.88
CA SER A 14 -11.30 2.15 -22.92
C SER A 14 -12.21 2.42 -21.70
N SER A 15 -12.28 1.48 -20.77
CA SER A 15 -12.91 1.72 -19.48
C SER A 15 -11.86 2.18 -18.47
N ARG A 16 -11.47 3.45 -18.52
CA ARG A 16 -10.94 4.11 -17.33
C ARG A 16 -12.05 4.08 -16.29
N ARG A 17 -11.98 3.16 -15.35
CA ARG A 17 -12.78 3.26 -14.13
C ARG A 17 -12.15 4.38 -13.31
N GLU A 18 -12.60 5.60 -13.53
CA GLU A 18 -12.33 6.69 -12.62
C GLU A 18 -12.92 6.32 -11.26
N TYR A 19 -12.08 6.29 -10.22
CA TYR A 19 -12.59 6.27 -8.86
C TYR A 19 -13.45 7.52 -8.67
N PRO A 20 -14.67 7.40 -8.09
CA PRO A 20 -15.50 8.55 -7.89
C PRO A 20 -14.71 9.58 -7.07
N PRO A 21 -14.73 10.88 -7.46
CA PRO A 21 -14.09 11.93 -6.69
C PRO A 21 -14.63 11.88 -5.26
N LEU A 22 -13.76 12.03 -4.27
CA LEU A 22 -14.13 12.13 -2.85
C LEU A 22 -15.12 13.29 -2.74
N THR A 23 -16.41 12.98 -2.64
CA THR A 23 -17.48 13.99 -2.61
C THR A 23 -17.29 14.88 -1.40
N ARG A 24 -17.19 16.19 -1.68
CA ARG A 24 -17.15 17.26 -0.69
C ARG A 24 -18.41 17.16 0.17
N ALA A 25 -18.25 16.98 1.48
CA ALA A 25 -19.37 17.08 2.41
C ALA A 25 -19.99 18.47 2.30
N PRO A 26 -21.34 18.62 2.34
CA PRO A 26 -21.98 19.92 2.33
C PRO A 26 -21.57 20.70 3.60
N HIS A 27 -21.26 21.98 3.43
CA HIS A 27 -21.04 22.93 4.53
C HIS A 27 -22.33 23.02 5.36
N GLY A 28 -22.41 22.27 6.46
CA GLY A 28 -23.43 22.43 7.48
C GLY A 28 -23.06 23.60 8.37
N SER A 29 -24.00 24.54 8.52
CA SER A 29 -24.00 25.66 9.45
C SER A 29 -23.68 25.21 10.89
N GLY A 30 -22.84 25.99 11.57
CA GLY A 30 -22.29 25.70 12.89
C GLY A 30 -23.32 25.29 13.94
N ASP A 31 -23.08 24.12 14.51
CA ASP A 31 -23.72 23.68 15.74
C ASP A 31 -22.69 23.80 16.88
N GLN A 32 -22.95 24.72 17.81
CA GLN A 32 -22.07 25.07 18.94
C GLN A 32 -22.21 24.06 20.12
N ASN A 33 -22.46 22.80 19.86
CA ASN A 33 -22.39 21.73 20.85
C ASN A 33 -21.36 20.70 20.43
N ALA A 34 -20.07 21.10 20.45
CA ALA A 34 -18.98 20.15 20.34
C ALA A 34 -18.97 19.26 21.58
N ALA A 35 -19.45 18.03 21.47
CA ALA A 35 -19.17 16.98 22.42
C ALA A 35 -17.66 16.86 22.64
N PRO A 36 -17.17 16.51 23.86
CA PRO A 36 -15.75 16.43 24.15
C PRO A 36 -15.07 15.49 23.16
N LEU A 37 -13.93 15.94 22.63
CA LEU A 37 -13.05 15.23 21.71
C LEU A 37 -12.75 13.81 22.23
N GLY A 38 -13.65 12.88 21.89
CA GLY A 38 -13.34 11.47 21.97
C GLY A 38 -12.10 11.25 21.11
N HIS A 39 -11.11 10.60 21.67
CA HIS A 39 -9.78 10.29 21.13
C HIS A 39 -9.81 10.26 19.61
N ARG A 40 -9.31 11.34 18.99
CA ARG A 40 -9.02 11.38 17.56
C ARG A 40 -8.02 10.27 17.38
N LYS A 41 -8.45 9.16 16.81
CA LYS A 41 -7.54 8.08 16.46
C LYS A 41 -6.47 8.73 15.59
N GLU A 42 -5.25 8.83 16.11
CA GLU A 42 -4.16 9.47 15.36
C GLU A 42 -4.12 8.88 13.97
N SER A 43 -4.07 9.74 12.98
CA SER A 43 -3.85 9.33 11.59
C SER A 43 -2.45 8.76 11.52
N ILE A 44 -2.33 7.51 11.12
CA ILE A 44 -1.07 6.77 11.17
C ILE A 44 -0.75 6.22 9.78
N MET A 45 0.50 6.31 9.36
CA MET A 45 1.01 5.56 8.23
C MET A 45 0.87 4.08 8.51
N ARG A 46 0.35 3.35 7.56
CA ARG A 46 0.11 1.91 7.67
C ARG A 46 0.72 1.17 6.51
N ALA A 47 1.43 0.11 6.80
CA ALA A 47 1.92 -0.83 5.80
C ALA A 47 1.37 -2.23 6.04
N VAL A 48 0.98 -2.89 4.96
CA VAL A 48 0.78 -4.34 4.94
C VAL A 48 1.93 -4.92 4.15
N LEU A 49 2.78 -5.68 4.83
CA LEU A 49 3.95 -6.33 4.27
C LEU A 49 3.67 -7.82 4.14
N THR A 50 3.91 -8.36 2.95
CA THR A 50 3.82 -9.80 2.67
C THR A 50 5.17 -10.32 2.20
N LYS A 51 5.70 -11.38 2.86
CA LYS A 51 6.87 -12.13 2.38
C LYS A 51 6.47 -12.90 1.13
N VAL A 52 7.18 -12.71 0.03
CA VAL A 52 6.82 -13.30 -1.26
C VAL A 52 7.97 -14.04 -1.90
N LYS A 53 7.66 -15.11 -2.68
CA LYS A 53 8.61 -15.73 -3.61
C LYS A 53 8.75 -14.93 -4.88
N HIS A 54 7.67 -14.27 -5.30
CA HIS A 54 7.62 -13.27 -6.36
C HIS A 54 6.36 -12.42 -6.21
N ALA A 55 6.40 -11.23 -6.75
CA ALA A 55 5.21 -10.39 -6.93
C ALA A 55 5.35 -9.54 -8.20
N SER A 56 4.21 -9.13 -8.76
CA SER A 56 4.18 -8.26 -9.93
C SER A 56 2.96 -7.34 -9.90
N VAL A 57 3.05 -6.23 -10.62
CA VAL A 57 1.95 -5.31 -10.84
C VAL A 57 1.76 -5.06 -12.33
N THR A 58 0.51 -5.20 -12.79
CA THR A 58 0.09 -5.01 -14.17
C THR A 58 -0.93 -3.87 -14.22
N ILE A 59 -0.82 -3.00 -15.22
CA ILE A 59 -1.73 -1.88 -15.48
C ILE A 59 -2.13 -1.92 -16.94
N ASP A 60 -3.44 -1.95 -17.22
CA ASP A 60 -3.99 -2.03 -18.58
C ASP A 60 -3.40 -3.20 -19.41
N GLY A 61 -3.08 -4.32 -18.76
CA GLY A 61 -2.48 -5.50 -19.37
C GLY A 61 -0.97 -5.42 -19.59
N GLU A 62 -0.31 -4.32 -19.20
CA GLU A 62 1.14 -4.15 -19.28
C GLU A 62 1.81 -4.37 -17.92
N LEU A 63 2.85 -5.19 -17.90
CA LEU A 63 3.69 -5.38 -16.71
C LEU A 63 4.46 -4.09 -16.40
N LYS A 64 4.24 -3.51 -15.21
CA LYS A 64 4.90 -2.28 -14.75
C LYS A 64 6.05 -2.53 -13.79
N GLY A 65 5.90 -3.51 -12.90
CA GLY A 65 6.95 -3.88 -11.95
C GLY A 65 6.85 -5.34 -11.58
N LYS A 66 8.00 -5.96 -11.32
CA LYS A 66 8.10 -7.36 -10.93
C LYS A 66 9.31 -7.56 -10.05
N ILE A 67 9.14 -8.33 -8.98
CA ILE A 67 10.20 -8.74 -8.08
C ILE A 67 10.25 -10.27 -7.94
N GLY A 68 11.42 -10.78 -7.58
CA GLY A 68 11.61 -12.14 -7.08
C GLY A 68 11.30 -12.26 -5.59
N ARG A 69 12.16 -12.99 -4.87
CA ARG A 69 12.05 -13.15 -3.42
C ARG A 69 12.20 -11.81 -2.71
N GLY A 70 11.27 -11.52 -1.80
CA GLY A 70 11.32 -10.24 -1.09
C GLY A 70 10.01 -9.88 -0.40
N PHE A 71 9.66 -8.59 -0.44
CA PHE A 71 8.44 -8.08 0.17
C PHE A 71 7.55 -7.36 -0.84
N LEU A 72 6.28 -7.73 -0.86
CA LEU A 72 5.20 -6.87 -1.35
C LEU A 72 4.75 -5.99 -0.19
N ILE A 73 4.82 -4.66 -0.37
CA ILE A 73 4.40 -3.66 0.61
C ILE A 73 3.24 -2.86 0.05
N LEU A 74 2.07 -2.98 0.67
CA LEU A 74 0.93 -2.10 0.43
C LEU A 74 1.03 -0.95 1.42
N LEU A 75 1.24 0.30 0.94
CA LEU A 75 1.50 1.47 1.79
C LEU A 75 0.32 2.44 1.77
N GLY A 76 -0.27 2.67 2.94
CA GLY A 76 -1.26 3.71 3.19
C GLY A 76 -0.64 4.92 3.86
N VAL A 77 -0.97 6.12 3.35
CA VAL A 77 -0.53 7.41 3.90
C VAL A 77 -1.70 8.11 4.54
N ALA A 78 -1.49 8.64 5.74
CA ALA A 78 -2.46 9.42 6.51
C ALA A 78 -2.21 10.93 6.39
N PRO A 79 -3.23 11.80 6.62
CA PRO A 79 -3.09 13.25 6.46
C PRO A 79 -1.99 13.90 7.31
N ASP A 80 -1.73 13.34 8.50
CA ASP A 80 -0.77 13.89 9.48
C ASP A 80 0.59 13.14 9.48
N ASP A 81 0.87 12.36 8.43
CA ASP A 81 2.15 11.69 8.31
C ASP A 81 3.27 12.68 7.98
N THR A 82 4.44 12.42 8.57
CA THR A 82 5.63 13.23 8.41
C THR A 82 6.75 12.43 7.74
N GLU A 83 7.75 13.13 7.19
CA GLU A 83 8.94 12.47 6.63
C GLU A 83 9.68 11.62 7.69
N GLU A 84 9.65 12.03 8.96
CA GLU A 84 10.26 11.27 10.05
C GLU A 84 9.54 9.94 10.26
N LYS A 85 8.18 9.93 10.29
CA LYS A 85 7.38 8.71 10.37
C LYS A 85 7.63 7.81 9.16
N CYS A 86 7.71 8.41 7.97
CA CYS A 86 8.01 7.72 6.72
C CYS A 86 9.39 7.01 6.79
N ARG A 87 10.43 7.71 7.26
CA ARG A 87 11.77 7.13 7.43
C ARG A 87 11.79 5.99 8.45
N LYS A 88 11.18 6.21 9.63
CA LYS A 88 11.06 5.17 10.65
C LYS A 88 10.36 3.91 10.12
N MET A 89 9.28 4.09 9.34
CA MET A 89 8.56 2.98 8.71
C MET A 89 9.45 2.22 7.72
N ALA A 90 10.13 2.92 6.82
CA ALA A 90 11.04 2.30 5.86
C ALA A 90 12.19 1.55 6.57
N ASP A 91 12.81 2.18 7.58
CA ASP A 91 13.87 1.56 8.38
C ASP A 91 13.39 0.28 9.05
N LYS A 92 12.18 0.33 9.65
CA LYS A 92 11.60 -0.83 10.31
C LYS A 92 11.33 -1.96 9.34
N LEU A 93 10.64 -1.70 8.23
CA LEU A 93 10.25 -2.73 7.27
C LEU A 93 11.46 -3.38 6.61
N CYS A 94 12.47 -2.60 6.21
CA CYS A 94 13.71 -3.13 5.63
C CYS A 94 14.55 -3.94 6.62
N SER A 95 14.47 -3.65 7.92
CA SER A 95 15.26 -4.34 8.96
C SER A 95 14.59 -5.58 9.54
N LEU A 96 13.39 -5.94 9.08
CA LEU A 96 12.68 -7.12 9.58
C LEU A 96 13.43 -8.40 9.22
N ARG A 97 13.58 -9.27 10.21
CA ARG A 97 14.22 -10.59 10.06
C ARG A 97 13.14 -11.66 10.02
N ILE A 98 12.57 -11.89 8.85
CA ILE A 98 11.40 -12.77 8.66
C ILE A 98 11.59 -13.83 7.57
N PHE A 99 12.81 -13.98 7.08
CA PHE A 99 13.16 -15.12 6.22
C PHE A 99 13.78 -16.24 7.07
N ASP A 100 13.56 -17.46 6.60
CA ASP A 100 14.04 -18.64 7.28
C ASP A 100 15.55 -18.84 7.01
N ASP A 101 16.29 -19.22 8.06
CA ASP A 101 17.68 -19.62 8.00
C ASP A 101 17.84 -21.10 7.64
N GLU A 102 19.07 -21.62 7.63
CA GLU A 102 19.41 -23.00 7.33
C GLU A 102 18.82 -24.05 8.30
N ASN A 103 18.29 -23.58 9.44
CA ASN A 103 17.66 -24.42 10.46
C ASN A 103 16.13 -24.23 10.49
N ASP A 104 15.54 -23.69 9.43
CA ASP A 104 14.11 -23.38 9.31
C ASP A 104 13.61 -22.42 10.40
N LYS A 105 14.49 -21.55 10.92
CA LYS A 105 14.14 -20.53 11.90
C LYS A 105 14.03 -19.18 11.24
N ILE A 106 12.97 -18.44 11.58
CA ILE A 106 12.77 -17.05 11.16
C ILE A 106 13.88 -16.19 11.77
N ASN A 107 14.87 -15.78 10.97
CA ASN A 107 16.08 -15.12 11.44
C ASN A 107 16.75 -14.20 10.43
N LEU A 108 16.59 -14.41 9.13
CA LEU A 108 17.29 -13.66 8.11
C LEU A 108 16.50 -12.39 7.71
N SER A 109 17.24 -11.33 7.42
CA SER A 109 16.73 -10.05 6.93
C SER A 109 16.57 -10.06 5.40
N LEU A 110 16.03 -8.96 4.87
CA LEU A 110 15.95 -8.74 3.42
C LEU A 110 17.36 -8.69 2.79
N ASP A 111 18.34 -8.08 3.48
CA ASP A 111 19.74 -8.00 3.04
C ASP A 111 20.40 -9.38 2.98
N ASP A 112 20.19 -10.22 4.01
CA ASP A 112 20.79 -11.55 4.08
C ASP A 112 20.36 -12.46 2.91
N VAL A 113 19.17 -12.21 2.37
CA VAL A 113 18.63 -13.04 1.28
C VAL A 113 18.72 -12.36 -0.09
N GLY A 114 19.31 -11.15 -0.19
CA GLY A 114 19.34 -10.38 -1.42
C GLY A 114 17.94 -10.07 -1.95
N GLY A 115 17.00 -9.79 -1.04
CA GLY A 115 15.59 -9.65 -1.37
C GLY A 115 15.25 -8.29 -2.00
N GLU A 116 14.13 -8.25 -2.71
CA GLU A 116 13.63 -7.11 -3.48
C GLU A 116 12.32 -6.57 -2.89
N LEU A 117 11.94 -5.36 -3.26
CA LEU A 117 10.73 -4.68 -2.78
C LEU A 117 9.79 -4.35 -3.94
N LEU A 118 8.51 -4.73 -3.83
CA LEU A 118 7.42 -4.19 -4.64
C LEU A 118 6.54 -3.33 -3.73
N ILE A 119 6.53 -2.01 -3.98
CA ILE A 119 5.82 -1.05 -3.14
C ILE A 119 4.64 -0.48 -3.93
N VAL A 120 3.43 -0.68 -3.41
CA VAL A 120 2.17 -0.22 -4.02
C VAL A 120 1.43 0.68 -3.06
N SER A 121 0.98 1.86 -3.52
CA SER A 121 0.15 2.74 -2.70
C SER A 121 -1.25 2.14 -2.51
N GLN A 122 -1.76 2.19 -1.27
CA GLN A 122 -3.01 1.51 -0.91
C GLN A 122 -3.84 2.33 0.10
N PHE A 123 -4.61 3.30 -0.38
CA PHE A 123 -5.47 4.12 0.48
C PHE A 123 -6.61 3.32 1.15
N THR A 124 -7.01 2.20 0.56
CA THR A 124 -8.07 1.35 1.10
C THR A 124 -7.72 0.69 2.44
N LEU A 125 -6.45 0.76 2.89
CA LEU A 125 -6.04 0.36 4.24
C LEU A 125 -6.72 1.22 5.35
N TYR A 126 -7.28 2.36 4.98
CA TYR A 126 -8.09 3.22 5.86
C TYR A 126 -9.59 2.98 5.72
N GLY A 127 -9.99 1.89 5.09
CA GLY A 127 -11.39 1.54 4.89
C GLY A 127 -12.13 1.38 6.22
N ASN A 128 -13.14 2.23 6.46
CA ASN A 128 -14.03 2.12 7.60
C ASN A 128 -15.33 1.42 7.18
N CYS A 129 -15.51 0.21 7.67
CA CYS A 129 -16.66 -0.65 7.38
C CYS A 129 -17.71 -0.67 8.50
N ARG A 130 -17.69 0.30 9.44
CA ARG A 130 -18.57 0.28 10.62
C ARG A 130 -20.04 0.54 10.29
N LYS A 131 -20.32 1.31 9.23
CA LYS A 131 -21.69 1.66 8.82
C LYS A 131 -21.99 1.22 7.39
N GLY A 132 -23.11 0.51 7.23
CA GLY A 132 -23.61 0.10 5.93
C GLY A 132 -22.73 -0.96 5.24
N ARG A 133 -22.91 -1.10 3.92
CA ARG A 133 -22.20 -2.09 3.10
C ARG A 133 -21.10 -1.48 2.21
N ARG A 134 -20.95 -0.15 2.22
CA ARG A 134 -19.95 0.58 1.45
C ARG A 134 -18.91 1.11 2.43
N PRO A 135 -17.63 0.72 2.29
CA PRO A 135 -16.57 1.29 3.11
C PRO A 135 -16.38 2.77 2.76
N GLU A 136 -15.98 3.58 3.76
CA GLU A 136 -15.52 4.95 3.57
C GLU A 136 -14.01 5.03 3.78
N PHE A 137 -13.35 6.03 3.16
CA PHE A 137 -11.90 6.16 3.17
C PHE A 137 -11.45 7.57 3.62
N LEU A 138 -12.25 8.26 4.42
CA LEU A 138 -12.02 9.65 4.86
C LEU A 138 -10.75 9.84 5.68
N SER A 139 -10.20 8.77 6.25
CA SER A 139 -8.96 8.80 7.03
C SER A 139 -7.70 8.65 6.19
N ALA A 140 -7.81 8.41 4.88
CA ALA A 140 -6.68 8.41 3.97
C ALA A 140 -6.25 9.83 3.62
N ALA A 141 -4.95 10.04 3.41
CA ALA A 141 -4.44 11.29 2.87
C ALA A 141 -4.95 11.53 1.44
N ARG A 142 -5.15 12.80 1.09
CA ARG A 142 -5.44 13.19 -0.29
C ARG A 142 -4.19 13.05 -1.16
N PRO A 143 -4.34 12.95 -2.49
CA PRO A 143 -3.22 12.75 -3.40
C PRO A 143 -2.08 13.77 -3.23
N GLU A 144 -2.41 15.02 -2.93
CA GLU A 144 -1.42 16.10 -2.75
C GLU A 144 -0.46 15.84 -1.58
N ILE A 145 -0.87 15.05 -0.60
CA ILE A 145 -0.06 14.62 0.54
C ILE A 145 0.47 13.20 0.32
N ALA A 146 -0.39 12.32 -0.20
CA ALA A 146 -0.05 10.89 -0.31
C ALA A 146 1.04 10.63 -1.36
N ILE A 147 1.02 11.32 -2.51
CA ILE A 147 1.99 11.11 -3.59
C ILE A 147 3.42 11.43 -3.12
N PRO A 148 3.73 12.64 -2.63
CA PRO A 148 5.10 12.96 -2.23
C PRO A 148 5.59 12.08 -1.06
N MET A 149 4.70 11.68 -0.16
CA MET A 149 5.07 10.81 0.95
C MET A 149 5.36 9.37 0.49
N TYR A 150 4.57 8.85 -0.45
CA TYR A 150 4.80 7.56 -1.08
C TYR A 150 6.12 7.54 -1.86
N GLU A 151 6.36 8.57 -2.69
CA GLU A 151 7.61 8.71 -3.45
C GLU A 151 8.82 8.82 -2.52
N LYS A 152 8.69 9.53 -1.40
CA LYS A 152 9.72 9.63 -0.37
C LYS A 152 10.04 8.26 0.25
N PHE A 153 9.01 7.47 0.55
CA PHE A 153 9.20 6.11 1.06
C PHE A 153 9.98 5.23 0.08
N VAL A 154 9.60 5.26 -1.20
CA VAL A 154 10.29 4.54 -2.27
C VAL A 154 11.74 5.00 -2.39
N ALA A 155 11.97 6.32 -2.37
CA ALA A 155 13.32 6.89 -2.44
C ALA A 155 14.20 6.42 -1.28
N ILE A 156 13.69 6.44 -0.04
CA ILE A 156 14.42 5.96 1.15
C ILE A 156 14.81 4.48 0.99
N CYS A 157 13.92 3.63 0.49
CA CYS A 157 14.24 2.22 0.26
C CYS A 157 15.33 2.04 -0.81
N ARG A 158 15.30 2.85 -1.88
CA ARG A 158 16.34 2.84 -2.93
C ARG A 158 17.67 3.38 -2.42
N GLU A 159 17.67 4.45 -1.61
CA GLU A 159 18.87 5.00 -0.96
C GLU A 159 19.57 3.98 -0.05
N LYS A 160 18.81 3.03 0.51
CA LYS A 160 19.34 1.90 1.29
C LYS A 160 19.97 0.80 0.44
N GLY A 161 19.89 0.89 -0.89
CA GLY A 161 20.48 -0.07 -1.83
C GLY A 161 19.53 -1.18 -2.30
N TYR A 162 18.26 -1.15 -1.92
CA TYR A 162 17.29 -2.18 -2.36
C TYR A 162 16.87 -1.95 -3.82
N HIS A 163 16.67 -3.06 -4.53
CA HIS A 163 15.91 -3.04 -5.78
C HIS A 163 14.44 -2.82 -5.45
N VAL A 164 13.87 -1.72 -5.96
CA VAL A 164 12.49 -1.33 -5.66
C VAL A 164 11.71 -1.14 -6.94
N GLU A 165 10.71 -1.98 -7.12
CA GLU A 165 9.68 -1.86 -8.15
C GLU A 165 8.41 -1.21 -7.56
N THR A 166 7.65 -0.55 -8.44
CA THR A 166 6.44 0.19 -8.03
C THR A 166 5.33 0.01 -9.06
N GLY A 167 4.09 0.26 -8.63
CA GLY A 167 2.98 0.54 -9.54
C GLY A 167 2.91 2.02 -9.90
N GLU A 168 1.75 2.45 -10.37
CA GLU A 168 1.42 3.83 -10.70
C GLU A 168 0.35 4.35 -9.74
N PHE A 169 0.61 5.50 -9.09
CA PHE A 169 -0.32 6.07 -8.12
C PHE A 169 -1.65 6.45 -8.78
N GLY A 170 -2.76 5.96 -8.19
CA GLY A 170 -4.11 6.24 -8.68
C GLY A 170 -4.56 5.40 -9.88
N ALA A 171 -3.69 4.58 -10.46
CA ALA A 171 -4.08 3.66 -11.52
C ALA A 171 -4.85 2.45 -10.97
N TYR A 172 -5.65 1.82 -11.81
CA TYR A 172 -6.17 0.49 -11.52
C TYR A 172 -5.07 -0.55 -11.77
N MET A 173 -4.70 -1.26 -10.70
CA MET A 173 -3.57 -2.19 -10.72
C MET A 173 -4.04 -3.62 -10.43
N GLU A 174 -3.54 -4.57 -11.20
CA GLU A 174 -3.62 -5.99 -10.89
C GLU A 174 -2.31 -6.40 -10.23
N VAL A 175 -2.38 -6.78 -8.95
CA VAL A 175 -1.21 -7.18 -8.16
C VAL A 175 -1.26 -8.68 -7.96
N GLU A 176 -0.28 -9.38 -8.53
CA GLU A 176 -0.09 -10.82 -8.34
C GLU A 176 1.04 -11.06 -7.35
N SER A 177 0.89 -12.05 -6.46
CA SER A 177 1.95 -12.43 -5.54
C SER A 177 1.83 -13.89 -5.08
N LEU A 178 2.98 -14.53 -4.87
CA LEU A 178 3.06 -15.82 -4.20
C LEU A 178 3.56 -15.60 -2.77
N ASN A 179 2.60 -15.54 -1.82
CA ASN A 179 2.89 -15.38 -0.40
C ASN A 179 3.67 -16.61 0.12
N ASP A 180 4.83 -16.35 0.72
CA ASP A 180 5.74 -17.39 1.22
C ASP A 180 5.56 -17.57 2.72
N GLY A 181 4.95 -18.68 3.11
CA GLY A 181 4.78 -19.00 4.52
C GLY A 181 3.40 -19.54 4.94
N PRO A 182 2.22 -18.91 4.82
CA PRO A 182 1.97 -17.51 4.53
C PRO A 182 2.49 -16.58 5.65
N PHE A 183 3.11 -15.47 5.26
CA PHE A 183 3.67 -14.51 6.20
C PHE A 183 3.28 -13.09 5.80
N THR A 184 2.39 -12.48 6.57
CA THR A 184 1.88 -11.13 6.32
C THR A 184 1.80 -10.37 7.64
N LEU A 185 2.31 -9.15 7.67
CA LEU A 185 2.32 -8.26 8.83
C LEU A 185 1.56 -6.97 8.50
N ILE A 186 0.90 -6.42 9.52
CA ILE A 186 0.42 -5.04 9.52
C ILE A 186 1.34 -4.25 10.45
N VAL A 187 1.89 -3.15 9.94
CA VAL A 187 2.77 -2.27 10.70
C VAL A 187 2.20 -0.85 10.66
N ASP A 188 1.91 -0.31 11.82
CA ASP A 188 1.42 1.05 12.01
C ASP A 188 2.53 1.96 12.57
N SER A 189 2.64 3.18 12.08
CA SER A 189 3.68 4.11 12.53
C SER A 189 3.57 4.44 14.03
N ALA A 190 2.38 4.41 14.61
CA ALA A 190 2.17 4.61 16.04
C ALA A 190 2.86 3.54 16.90
N ASP A 191 2.94 2.31 16.41
CA ASP A 191 3.62 1.23 17.15
C ASP A 191 5.14 1.41 17.19
N LEU A 192 5.69 2.19 16.23
CA LEU A 192 7.12 2.46 16.13
C LEU A 192 7.57 3.60 17.07
N ASP A 193 6.66 4.46 17.48
CA ASP A 193 6.87 5.56 18.41
C ASP A 193 6.60 5.17 19.89
N ALA A 194 5.97 4.00 20.10
CA ALA A 194 5.68 3.52 21.45
C ALA A 194 7.00 3.23 22.21
N PRO A 195 7.11 3.65 23.51
CA PRO A 195 8.27 3.33 24.33
C PRO A 195 8.43 1.81 24.40
N LYS A 196 9.65 1.32 24.18
CA LYS A 196 9.95 -0.11 24.33
C LYS A 196 9.57 -0.54 25.74
N LYS A 197 8.60 -1.44 25.85
CA LYS A 197 8.33 -2.10 27.13
C LYS A 197 9.61 -2.83 27.53
N GLN A 198 10.16 -2.43 28.67
CA GLN A 198 11.28 -3.13 29.32
C GLN A 198 10.85 -4.51 29.78
#